data_da0ea936c6d579fef3434cf33a8b9370
#
_entry.id   da0ea936c6d579fef3434cf33a8b9370
#
_cell.length_a   1.000
_cell.length_b   1.000
_cell.length_c   1.000
_cell.angle_alpha   90.00
_cell.angle_beta   90.00
_cell.angle_gamma   90.00
#
_symmetry.space_group_name_H-M   'P 1'
#
loop_
_entity.id
_entity.type
_entity.pdbx_description
1 polymer ?
#
loop_
_entity_poly.entity_id
_entity_poly.type
_entity_poly.pdbx_seq_one_letter_code
_entity_poly.pdbx_strand_id
1 'polypeptide(L)'
;MEAGDFKDFAKAMTDYIAEYLENIRDRQVVPSVKPGYLRPLVPEQAPEKAEPWTAVMADIERVVMSGVTHWHSPRFHAYFPTANSYPAIVADMLSGAIACIGFTWIASPACTELEVVMLDWLGQMLGLPDSFLARSGGEAGGVIQGTASEATLVALLGAKSRTMQRVKEQHPEWTETEILSKLVGYCNKQAHSSVERAGLLGGVKLRSLKPDEKRRLRGETLQEAIDEDLRKGLIPFYVVATLGTTSSCSFDALDEIGDVCNALDIWLHVDAAYAGSAFICPEYRYLMKGVEKASSFNFNPHKWLLVNFDCSAMWLKEPRWIVDAFNVDPLYLKHDQQGSAPDYRHWQIPLGRRFRALKLWFVLRLYGVENLQKHIRKHIGLAHLFERLCSADERFEIFEEVIMGLVCFRLKGGNEQNEELLRRINGRGKIHLVPSIIDDTYFLRLAICSRFSEESDIHVSWEEVKAAADDVLKGR
;
A
#
# COMPACT_ATOMS: atom_id res chain seq x y z
N MET A 1 22.32 -16.12 -24.98
CA MET A 1 22.22 -17.05 -23.83
C MET A 1 21.36 -18.22 -24.27
N GLU A 2 21.89 -19.42 -24.22
CA GLU A 2 21.17 -20.64 -24.56
C GLU A 2 20.46 -21.21 -23.30
N ALA A 3 19.59 -22.21 -23.51
CA ALA A 3 18.83 -22.82 -22.43
C ALA A 3 19.70 -23.46 -21.32
N GLY A 4 20.91 -23.95 -21.67
CA GLY A 4 21.90 -24.46 -20.71
C GLY A 4 22.39 -23.33 -19.79
N ASP A 5 22.90 -22.26 -20.37
CA ASP A 5 23.37 -21.08 -19.63
C ASP A 5 22.28 -20.48 -18.75
N PHE A 6 21.04 -20.43 -19.26
CA PHE A 6 19.89 -19.93 -18.48
C PHE A 6 19.65 -20.78 -17.22
N LYS A 7 19.70 -22.11 -17.32
CA LYS A 7 19.53 -23.01 -16.18
C LYS A 7 20.62 -22.81 -15.14
N ASP A 8 21.87 -22.71 -15.56
CA ASP A 8 23.01 -22.52 -14.66
C ASP A 8 22.97 -21.17 -13.99
N PHE A 9 22.65 -20.10 -14.73
CA PHE A 9 22.50 -18.76 -14.19
C PHE A 9 21.31 -18.66 -13.22
N ALA A 10 20.15 -19.22 -13.59
CA ALA A 10 18.97 -19.21 -12.74
C ALA A 10 19.21 -19.98 -11.43
N LYS A 11 19.93 -21.11 -11.49
CA LYS A 11 20.34 -21.86 -10.30
C LYS A 11 21.24 -21.03 -9.41
N ALA A 12 22.31 -20.45 -9.96
CA ALA A 12 23.23 -19.59 -9.20
C ALA A 12 22.51 -18.39 -8.58
N MET A 13 21.57 -17.75 -9.31
CA MET A 13 20.79 -16.64 -8.79
C MET A 13 19.83 -17.09 -7.67
N THR A 14 19.23 -18.26 -7.79
CA THR A 14 18.32 -18.80 -6.75
C THR A 14 19.10 -19.10 -5.47
N ASP A 15 20.27 -19.72 -5.59
CA ASP A 15 21.16 -19.98 -4.45
C ASP A 15 21.59 -18.67 -3.77
N TYR A 16 21.99 -17.67 -4.55
CA TYR A 16 22.35 -16.33 -4.08
C TYR A 16 21.18 -15.63 -3.35
N ILE A 17 19.97 -15.67 -3.92
CA ILE A 17 18.78 -15.07 -3.29
C ILE A 17 18.45 -15.74 -1.94
N ALA A 18 18.54 -17.07 -1.88
CA ALA A 18 18.29 -17.81 -0.65
C ALA A 18 19.32 -17.43 0.42
N GLU A 19 20.62 -17.46 0.10
CA GLU A 19 21.70 -17.05 1.00
C GLU A 19 21.54 -15.59 1.47
N TYR A 20 21.25 -14.68 0.55
CA TYR A 20 21.00 -13.27 0.88
C TYR A 20 19.89 -13.10 1.91
N LEU A 21 18.76 -13.78 1.72
CA LEU A 21 17.60 -13.65 2.61
C LEU A 21 17.80 -14.36 3.94
N GLU A 22 18.48 -15.50 3.98
CA GLU A 22 18.79 -16.24 5.21
C GLU A 22 19.77 -15.45 6.10
N ASN A 23 20.76 -14.79 5.48
CA ASN A 23 21.81 -14.04 6.19
C ASN A 23 21.53 -12.52 6.24
N ILE A 24 20.28 -12.09 6.01
CA ILE A 24 19.95 -10.65 5.92
C ILE A 24 20.23 -9.87 7.20
N ARG A 25 20.25 -10.54 8.37
CA ARG A 25 20.57 -9.93 9.66
C ARG A 25 22.02 -9.50 9.79
N ASP A 26 22.93 -10.08 9.00
CA ASP A 26 24.36 -9.76 9.01
C ASP A 26 24.68 -8.51 8.20
N ARG A 27 23.70 -8.02 7.43
CA ARG A 27 23.85 -6.83 6.58
C ARG A 27 23.45 -5.57 7.35
N GLN A 28 24.19 -4.49 7.11
CA GLN A 28 23.79 -3.16 7.56
C GLN A 28 22.48 -2.75 6.90
N VAL A 29 21.49 -2.29 7.68
CA VAL A 29 20.12 -2.05 7.17
C VAL A 29 20.09 -0.98 6.09
N VAL A 30 20.85 0.12 6.27
CA VAL A 30 20.96 1.24 5.32
C VAL A 30 22.40 1.38 4.87
N PRO A 31 22.67 1.48 3.58
CA PRO A 31 24.05 1.60 3.06
C PRO A 31 24.66 2.96 3.41
N SER A 32 25.99 3.00 3.58
CA SER A 32 26.76 4.21 3.88
C SER A 32 27.25 4.93 2.61
N VAL A 33 26.46 4.93 1.52
CA VAL A 33 26.85 5.53 0.23
C VAL A 33 26.36 6.96 0.10
N LYS A 34 26.99 7.73 -0.81
CA LYS A 34 26.57 9.10 -1.16
C LYS A 34 26.07 9.12 -2.62
N PRO A 35 25.23 10.10 -2.99
CA PRO A 35 24.82 10.29 -4.38
C PRO A 35 26.04 10.31 -5.32
N GLY A 36 25.93 9.56 -6.43
CA GLY A 36 27.04 9.41 -7.40
C GLY A 36 27.99 8.23 -7.15
N TYR A 37 27.82 7.47 -6.06
CA TYR A 37 28.70 6.35 -5.71
C TYR A 37 28.79 5.25 -6.79
N LEU A 38 27.70 5.05 -7.53
CA LEU A 38 27.62 3.98 -8.52
C LEU A 38 28.45 4.23 -9.79
N ARG A 39 28.55 5.50 -10.20
CA ARG A 39 29.19 5.87 -11.46
C ARG A 39 30.61 5.32 -11.63
N PRO A 40 31.53 5.39 -10.63
CA PRO A 40 32.88 4.84 -10.74
C PRO A 40 32.93 3.30 -10.65
N LEU A 41 31.83 2.62 -10.29
CA LEU A 41 31.79 1.17 -10.16
C LEU A 41 31.41 0.46 -11.46
N VAL A 42 30.91 1.19 -12.45
CA VAL A 42 30.47 0.65 -13.74
C VAL A 42 31.25 1.30 -14.89
N PRO A 43 31.40 0.64 -16.06
CA PRO A 43 32.00 1.23 -17.23
C PRO A 43 31.32 2.55 -17.65
N GLU A 44 32.05 3.41 -18.34
CA GLU A 44 31.53 4.68 -18.82
C GLU A 44 30.46 4.49 -19.90
N GLN A 45 30.61 3.45 -20.71
CA GLN A 45 29.69 3.08 -21.81
C GLN A 45 29.24 1.64 -21.67
N ALA A 46 28.11 1.31 -22.30
CA ALA A 46 27.65 -0.06 -22.38
C ALA A 46 28.69 -0.94 -23.10
N PRO A 47 28.86 -2.22 -22.70
CA PRO A 47 29.81 -3.12 -23.35
C PRO A 47 29.39 -3.37 -24.80
N GLU A 48 30.34 -3.19 -25.76
CA GLU A 48 30.10 -3.48 -27.17
C GLU A 48 29.93 -4.98 -27.45
N LYS A 49 30.58 -5.82 -26.65
CA LYS A 49 30.49 -7.28 -26.73
C LYS A 49 29.79 -7.83 -25.51
N ALA A 50 29.02 -8.91 -25.75
CA ALA A 50 28.34 -9.61 -24.65
C ALA A 50 29.36 -10.15 -23.63
N GLU A 51 29.03 -10.00 -22.35
CA GLU A 51 29.79 -10.57 -21.25
C GLU A 51 29.15 -11.89 -20.77
N PRO A 52 29.91 -12.79 -20.16
CA PRO A 52 29.36 -14.02 -19.61
C PRO A 52 28.49 -13.69 -18.36
N TRP A 53 27.46 -14.47 -18.14
CA TRP A 53 26.58 -14.29 -16.98
C TRP A 53 27.31 -14.34 -15.63
N THR A 54 28.44 -15.09 -15.57
CA THR A 54 29.29 -15.18 -14.37
C THR A 54 29.94 -13.85 -14.01
N ALA A 55 30.27 -13.01 -14.98
CA ALA A 55 30.79 -11.67 -14.72
C ALA A 55 29.71 -10.78 -14.09
N VAL A 56 28.46 -10.87 -14.57
CA VAL A 56 27.32 -10.16 -13.99
C VAL A 56 27.06 -10.61 -12.55
N MET A 57 27.10 -11.93 -12.27
CA MET A 57 26.97 -12.46 -10.90
C MET A 57 28.06 -11.93 -9.97
N ALA A 58 29.31 -11.89 -10.44
CA ALA A 58 30.44 -11.38 -9.64
C ALA A 58 30.30 -9.89 -9.28
N ASP A 59 29.61 -9.11 -10.10
CA ASP A 59 29.40 -7.69 -9.88
C ASP A 59 28.23 -7.35 -8.93
N ILE A 60 27.32 -8.29 -8.67
CA ILE A 60 26.09 -8.01 -7.87
C ILE A 60 26.47 -7.40 -6.52
N GLU A 61 27.36 -7.99 -5.73
CA GLU A 61 27.72 -7.49 -4.41
C GLU A 61 28.41 -6.12 -4.48
N ARG A 62 29.34 -5.96 -5.42
CA ARG A 62 30.13 -4.74 -5.56
C ARG A 62 29.33 -3.57 -6.12
N VAL A 63 28.50 -3.81 -7.13
CA VAL A 63 27.81 -2.76 -7.89
C VAL A 63 26.42 -2.49 -7.34
N VAL A 64 25.64 -3.56 -7.10
CA VAL A 64 24.23 -3.44 -6.74
C VAL A 64 24.04 -3.40 -5.22
N MET A 65 24.50 -4.45 -4.53
CA MET A 65 24.19 -4.64 -3.11
C MET A 65 24.89 -3.62 -2.20
N SER A 66 26.00 -3.03 -2.64
CA SER A 66 26.69 -1.95 -1.92
C SER A 66 25.84 -0.71 -1.67
N GLY A 67 24.76 -0.49 -2.46
CA GLY A 67 23.85 0.64 -2.34
C GLY A 67 22.42 0.27 -2.00
N VAL A 68 22.13 -1.00 -1.69
CA VAL A 68 20.79 -1.47 -1.37
C VAL A 68 20.45 -1.18 0.09
N THR A 69 19.31 -0.54 0.33
CA THR A 69 18.66 -0.54 1.63
C THR A 69 17.88 -1.84 1.79
N HIS A 70 18.17 -2.60 2.83
CA HIS A 70 17.62 -3.95 3.01
C HIS A 70 16.23 -3.93 3.65
N TRP A 71 15.20 -3.63 2.84
CA TRP A 71 13.81 -3.51 3.27
C TRP A 71 13.25 -4.77 3.95
N HIS A 72 13.84 -5.92 3.64
CA HIS A 72 13.46 -7.20 4.24
C HIS A 72 14.20 -7.54 5.54
N SER A 73 15.19 -6.73 5.95
CA SER A 73 15.79 -6.89 7.27
C SER A 73 14.69 -6.80 8.33
N PRO A 74 14.67 -7.71 9.33
CA PRO A 74 13.75 -7.61 10.47
C PRO A 74 14.01 -6.39 11.34
N ARG A 75 15.08 -5.64 11.06
CA ARG A 75 15.48 -4.41 11.72
C ARG A 75 15.21 -3.15 10.88
N PHE A 76 14.58 -3.31 9.70
CA PHE A 76 14.07 -2.21 8.91
C PHE A 76 12.63 -1.92 9.35
N HIS A 77 12.44 -0.82 10.07
CA HIS A 77 11.16 -0.44 10.68
C HIS A 77 10.56 0.83 10.08
N ALA A 78 11.14 1.33 8.99
CA ALA A 78 10.71 2.55 8.34
C ALA A 78 9.48 2.33 7.44
N TYR A 79 8.68 3.36 7.25
CA TYR A 79 7.48 3.37 6.40
C TYR A 79 6.43 2.33 6.84
N PHE A 80 5.68 1.77 5.89
CA PHE A 80 5.09 0.44 5.89
C PHE A 80 5.77 -0.32 4.75
N PRO A 81 6.79 -1.12 5.04
CA PRO A 81 7.63 -1.72 4.03
C PRO A 81 6.88 -2.74 3.18
N THR A 82 7.39 -2.95 1.97
CA THR A 82 6.89 -3.99 1.09
C THR A 82 7.25 -5.38 1.62
N ALA A 83 6.37 -6.34 1.41
CA ALA A 83 6.63 -7.73 1.71
C ALA A 83 7.38 -8.44 0.58
N ASN A 84 7.93 -9.61 0.86
CA ASN A 84 8.28 -10.62 -0.13
C ASN A 84 8.09 -12.03 0.45
N SER A 85 8.15 -13.03 -0.42
CA SER A 85 8.21 -14.43 -0.04
C SER A 85 8.79 -15.25 -1.20
N TYR A 86 9.35 -16.42 -0.91
CA TYR A 86 9.83 -17.32 -1.96
C TYR A 86 8.73 -17.66 -2.98
N PRO A 87 7.49 -18.01 -2.57
CA PRO A 87 6.41 -18.20 -3.54
C PRO A 87 6.19 -17.02 -4.48
N ALA A 88 6.18 -15.80 -3.96
CA ALA A 88 5.96 -14.61 -4.77
C ALA A 88 7.13 -14.34 -5.75
N ILE A 89 8.38 -14.59 -5.33
CA ILE A 89 9.57 -14.48 -6.19
C ILE A 89 9.51 -15.46 -7.35
N VAL A 90 9.20 -16.73 -7.08
CA VAL A 90 9.09 -17.77 -8.13
C VAL A 90 7.91 -17.48 -9.07
N ALA A 91 6.81 -16.95 -8.57
CA ALA A 91 5.69 -16.54 -9.41
C ALA A 91 6.05 -15.39 -10.35
N ASP A 92 6.83 -14.41 -9.89
CA ASP A 92 7.31 -13.32 -10.74
C ASP A 92 8.32 -13.81 -11.79
N MET A 93 9.14 -14.82 -11.47
CA MET A 93 10.02 -15.50 -12.43
C MET A 93 9.20 -16.16 -13.56
N LEU A 94 8.12 -16.88 -13.21
CA LEU A 94 7.23 -17.48 -14.19
C LEU A 94 6.47 -16.42 -15.00
N SER A 95 5.97 -15.36 -14.34
CA SER A 95 5.32 -14.24 -15.03
C SER A 95 6.22 -13.57 -16.06
N GLY A 96 7.51 -13.41 -15.75
CA GLY A 96 8.51 -12.90 -16.67
C GLY A 96 8.74 -13.83 -17.88
N ALA A 97 8.69 -15.15 -17.67
CA ALA A 97 8.85 -16.14 -18.74
C ALA A 97 7.62 -16.21 -19.66
N ILE A 98 6.39 -16.09 -19.09
CA ILE A 98 5.15 -16.04 -19.88
C ILE A 98 5.10 -14.77 -20.72
N ALA A 99 5.59 -13.64 -20.21
CA ALA A 99 5.72 -12.33 -20.87
C ALA A 99 4.41 -11.82 -21.50
N CYS A 100 3.25 -12.20 -20.98
CA CYS A 100 1.97 -11.70 -21.48
C CYS A 100 1.64 -10.30 -20.93
N ILE A 101 0.85 -9.54 -21.69
CA ILE A 101 0.29 -8.25 -21.29
C ILE A 101 -1.23 -8.40 -21.25
N GLY A 102 -1.81 -8.50 -20.04
CA GLY A 102 -3.20 -8.89 -19.81
C GLY A 102 -4.20 -7.73 -19.91
N PHE A 103 -4.14 -6.89 -20.93
CA PHE A 103 -5.03 -5.73 -21.08
C PHE A 103 -6.45 -6.10 -21.50
N THR A 104 -6.65 -7.19 -22.27
CA THR A 104 -7.95 -7.75 -22.62
C THR A 104 -7.98 -9.24 -22.34
N TRP A 105 -9.16 -9.83 -22.29
CA TRP A 105 -9.33 -11.27 -22.10
C TRP A 105 -8.58 -12.08 -23.15
N ILE A 106 -8.73 -11.75 -24.43
CA ILE A 106 -8.07 -12.48 -25.52
C ILE A 106 -6.54 -12.34 -25.52
N ALA A 107 -5.98 -11.28 -24.97
CA ALA A 107 -4.53 -11.11 -24.86
C ALA A 107 -3.90 -12.14 -23.91
N SER A 108 -4.62 -12.55 -22.87
CA SER A 108 -4.30 -13.67 -22.00
C SER A 108 -5.52 -14.03 -21.14
N PRO A 109 -6.34 -15.02 -21.56
CA PRO A 109 -7.49 -15.45 -20.77
C PRO A 109 -7.13 -15.81 -19.33
N ALA A 110 -6.04 -16.57 -19.13
CA ALA A 110 -5.58 -16.97 -17.81
C ALA A 110 -5.23 -15.77 -16.91
N CYS A 111 -4.69 -14.70 -17.48
CA CYS A 111 -4.36 -13.48 -16.72
C CYS A 111 -5.63 -12.82 -16.16
N THR A 112 -6.68 -12.70 -16.98
CA THR A 112 -7.95 -12.09 -16.58
C THR A 112 -8.71 -13.00 -15.61
N GLU A 113 -8.91 -14.27 -15.96
CA GLU A 113 -9.70 -15.22 -15.18
C GLU A 113 -9.09 -15.46 -13.80
N LEU A 114 -7.77 -15.64 -13.73
CA LEU A 114 -7.08 -15.82 -12.43
C LEU A 114 -7.20 -14.58 -11.55
N GLU A 115 -7.18 -13.38 -12.12
CA GLU A 115 -7.35 -12.16 -11.35
C GLU A 115 -8.74 -12.06 -10.73
N VAL A 116 -9.79 -12.36 -11.49
CA VAL A 116 -11.18 -12.44 -10.99
C VAL A 116 -11.28 -13.41 -9.82
N VAL A 117 -10.79 -14.64 -9.99
CA VAL A 117 -10.86 -15.69 -8.95
C VAL A 117 -10.06 -15.29 -7.71
N MET A 118 -8.87 -14.75 -7.89
CA MET A 118 -8.00 -14.35 -6.77
C MET A 118 -8.58 -13.20 -5.97
N LEU A 119 -9.21 -12.23 -6.63
CA LEU A 119 -9.84 -11.11 -5.93
C LEU A 119 -11.14 -11.54 -5.22
N ASP A 120 -11.88 -12.48 -5.76
CA ASP A 120 -13.01 -13.07 -5.04
C ASP A 120 -12.53 -13.85 -3.80
N TRP A 121 -11.51 -14.68 -3.91
CA TRP A 121 -10.93 -15.38 -2.75
C TRP A 121 -10.44 -14.39 -1.68
N LEU A 122 -9.71 -13.37 -2.11
CA LEU A 122 -9.13 -12.39 -1.21
C LEU A 122 -10.23 -11.54 -0.53
N GLY A 123 -11.26 -11.11 -1.29
CA GLY A 123 -12.41 -10.40 -0.73
C GLY A 123 -13.16 -11.22 0.32
N GLN A 124 -13.35 -12.52 0.07
CA GLN A 124 -13.95 -13.44 1.04
C GLN A 124 -13.06 -13.60 2.28
N MET A 125 -11.74 -13.72 2.11
CA MET A 125 -10.78 -13.79 3.23
C MET A 125 -10.83 -12.57 4.12
N LEU A 126 -11.05 -11.38 3.55
CA LEU A 126 -11.22 -10.13 4.30
C LEU A 126 -12.59 -10.02 4.98
N GLY A 127 -13.59 -10.74 4.50
CA GLY A 127 -14.97 -10.61 4.92
C GLY A 127 -15.68 -9.42 4.27
N LEU A 128 -15.28 -9.05 3.04
CA LEU A 128 -16.00 -8.04 2.27
C LEU A 128 -17.41 -8.54 1.91
N PRO A 129 -18.40 -7.65 1.88
CA PRO A 129 -19.76 -7.99 1.42
C PRO A 129 -19.78 -8.54 0.00
N ASP A 130 -20.73 -9.44 -0.30
CA ASP A 130 -20.91 -10.01 -1.64
C ASP A 130 -21.11 -8.93 -2.73
N SER A 131 -21.61 -7.74 -2.36
CA SER A 131 -21.76 -6.60 -3.26
C SER A 131 -20.44 -6.05 -3.83
N PHE A 132 -19.29 -6.54 -3.38
CA PHE A 132 -17.98 -6.25 -3.95
C PHE A 132 -17.40 -7.37 -4.81
N LEU A 133 -18.00 -8.57 -4.76
CA LEU A 133 -17.43 -9.78 -5.34
C LEU A 133 -18.05 -10.11 -6.71
N ALA A 134 -17.21 -10.47 -7.67
CA ALA A 134 -17.65 -10.85 -9.02
C ALA A 134 -18.56 -12.09 -9.00
N ARG A 135 -18.32 -13.02 -8.07
CA ARG A 135 -19.14 -14.24 -7.89
C ARG A 135 -20.61 -13.97 -7.53
N SER A 136 -20.94 -12.76 -7.12
CA SER A 136 -22.34 -12.40 -6.80
C SER A 136 -23.25 -12.37 -8.02
N GLY A 137 -22.68 -12.44 -9.23
CA GLY A 137 -23.41 -12.40 -10.51
C GLY A 137 -23.88 -10.99 -10.91
N GLY A 138 -23.46 -9.96 -10.15
CA GLY A 138 -23.67 -8.54 -10.49
C GLY A 138 -22.52 -7.95 -11.31
N GLU A 139 -22.50 -6.63 -11.43
CA GLU A 139 -21.41 -5.90 -12.10
C GLU A 139 -20.16 -5.75 -11.23
N ALA A 140 -20.28 -5.95 -9.91
CA ALA A 140 -19.21 -5.76 -8.95
C ALA A 140 -17.99 -6.62 -9.23
N GLY A 141 -16.83 -6.19 -8.76
CA GLY A 141 -15.61 -6.97 -8.89
C GLY A 141 -14.37 -6.23 -8.43
N GLY A 142 -13.26 -6.94 -8.51
CA GLY A 142 -11.96 -6.42 -8.15
C GLY A 142 -11.01 -6.30 -9.32
N VAL A 143 -9.98 -5.47 -9.14
CA VAL A 143 -8.85 -5.27 -10.06
C VAL A 143 -7.58 -5.11 -9.26
N ILE A 144 -6.44 -5.62 -9.75
CA ILE A 144 -5.13 -5.40 -9.14
C ILE A 144 -4.49 -4.17 -9.78
N GLN A 145 -4.37 -3.10 -8.99
CA GLN A 145 -3.63 -1.89 -9.33
C GLN A 145 -2.14 -2.02 -8.97
N GLY A 146 -1.30 -1.14 -9.49
CA GLY A 146 0.12 -1.09 -9.10
C GLY A 146 0.32 -0.63 -7.66
N THR A 147 -0.42 0.37 -7.21
CA THR A 147 -0.32 0.97 -5.87
C THR A 147 -1.67 1.46 -5.37
N ALA A 148 -1.80 1.66 -4.04
CA ALA A 148 -2.95 2.36 -3.48
C ALA A 148 -3.09 3.80 -3.99
N SER A 149 -1.98 4.46 -4.36
CA SER A 149 -2.03 5.79 -4.97
C SER A 149 -2.75 5.78 -6.32
N GLU A 150 -2.54 4.73 -7.11
CA GLU A 150 -3.26 4.51 -8.37
C GLU A 150 -4.73 4.17 -8.11
N ALA A 151 -5.00 3.27 -7.15
CA ALA A 151 -6.35 2.90 -6.77
C ALA A 151 -7.19 4.11 -6.30
N THR A 152 -6.61 4.98 -5.46
CA THR A 152 -7.26 6.22 -5.00
C THR A 152 -7.58 7.16 -6.16
N LEU A 153 -6.66 7.33 -7.12
CA LEU A 153 -6.90 8.16 -8.31
C LEU A 153 -7.97 7.55 -9.21
N VAL A 154 -7.92 6.25 -9.45
CA VAL A 154 -8.93 5.53 -10.25
C VAL A 154 -10.32 5.67 -9.62
N ALA A 155 -10.44 5.50 -8.31
CA ALA A 155 -11.71 5.72 -7.59
C ALA A 155 -12.21 7.16 -7.71
N LEU A 156 -11.31 8.14 -7.58
CA LEU A 156 -11.64 9.57 -7.74
C LEU A 156 -12.14 9.89 -9.15
N LEU A 157 -11.50 9.32 -10.18
CA LEU A 157 -11.90 9.55 -11.58
C LEU A 157 -13.26 8.91 -11.89
N GLY A 158 -13.54 7.70 -11.36
CA GLY A 158 -14.85 7.08 -11.44
C GLY A 158 -15.94 7.90 -10.73
N ALA A 159 -15.67 8.37 -9.51
CA ALA A 159 -16.56 9.25 -8.76
C ALA A 159 -16.85 10.56 -9.49
N LYS A 160 -15.81 11.15 -10.10
CA LYS A 160 -15.92 12.35 -10.93
C LYS A 160 -16.79 12.11 -12.15
N SER A 161 -16.56 11.03 -12.90
CA SER A 161 -17.36 10.65 -14.08
C SER A 161 -18.84 10.50 -13.71
N ARG A 162 -19.14 9.71 -12.66
CA ARG A 162 -20.50 9.52 -12.15
C ARG A 162 -21.19 10.83 -11.80
N THR A 163 -20.50 11.68 -11.07
CA THR A 163 -21.09 12.93 -10.60
C THR A 163 -21.27 13.94 -11.74
N MET A 164 -20.32 14.04 -12.66
CA MET A 164 -20.45 14.92 -13.83
C MET A 164 -21.63 14.52 -14.70
N GLN A 165 -21.82 13.21 -14.95
CA GLN A 165 -22.96 12.73 -15.71
C GLN A 165 -24.28 13.06 -15.00
N ARG A 166 -24.41 12.72 -13.71
CA ARG A 166 -25.61 13.01 -12.90
C ARG A 166 -25.96 14.51 -12.88
N VAL A 167 -24.98 15.37 -12.68
CA VAL A 167 -25.18 16.81 -12.64
C VAL A 167 -25.58 17.36 -14.02
N LYS A 168 -24.99 16.82 -15.09
CA LYS A 168 -25.33 17.21 -16.46
C LYS A 168 -26.76 16.82 -16.84
N GLU A 169 -27.26 15.69 -16.35
CA GLU A 169 -28.66 15.27 -16.51
C GLU A 169 -29.64 16.21 -15.78
N GLN A 170 -29.25 16.70 -14.61
CA GLN A 170 -30.05 17.65 -13.80
C GLN A 170 -29.97 19.08 -14.30
N HIS A 171 -28.82 19.47 -14.87
CA HIS A 171 -28.48 20.80 -15.35
C HIS A 171 -27.91 20.74 -16.78
N PRO A 172 -28.74 20.44 -17.78
CA PRO A 172 -28.28 20.32 -19.16
C PRO A 172 -27.60 21.60 -19.71
N GLU A 173 -27.96 22.75 -19.13
CA GLU A 173 -27.42 24.06 -19.49
C GLU A 173 -25.98 24.28 -18.99
N TRP A 174 -25.53 23.57 -17.96
CA TRP A 174 -24.17 23.76 -17.42
C TRP A 174 -23.12 23.11 -18.33
N THR A 175 -22.01 23.80 -18.50
CA THR A 175 -20.84 23.22 -19.18
C THR A 175 -20.09 22.27 -18.26
N GLU A 176 -19.32 21.35 -18.83
CA GLU A 176 -18.47 20.44 -18.04
C GLU A 176 -17.48 21.21 -17.15
N THR A 177 -16.95 22.34 -17.64
CA THR A 177 -16.03 23.20 -16.88
C THR A 177 -16.73 23.82 -15.67
N GLU A 178 -17.97 24.25 -15.80
CA GLU A 178 -18.76 24.78 -14.67
C GLU A 178 -19.01 23.70 -13.62
N ILE A 179 -19.38 22.48 -14.04
CA ILE A 179 -19.57 21.36 -13.12
C ILE A 179 -18.25 21.02 -12.40
N LEU A 180 -17.16 20.87 -13.17
CA LEU A 180 -15.84 20.52 -12.66
C LEU A 180 -15.34 21.52 -11.61
N SER A 181 -15.56 22.82 -11.85
CA SER A 181 -15.15 23.90 -10.94
C SER A 181 -15.83 23.87 -9.56
N LYS A 182 -16.98 23.18 -9.48
CA LYS A 182 -17.78 23.05 -8.24
C LYS A 182 -17.50 21.77 -7.47
N LEU A 183 -16.84 20.77 -8.08
CA LEU A 183 -16.58 19.49 -7.43
C LEU A 183 -15.65 19.66 -6.22
N VAL A 184 -16.02 19.05 -5.11
CA VAL A 184 -15.21 18.98 -3.89
C VAL A 184 -15.28 17.60 -3.26
N GLY A 185 -14.12 17.09 -2.86
CA GLY A 185 -14.00 15.85 -2.09
C GLY A 185 -13.39 16.08 -0.71
N TYR A 186 -13.39 15.06 0.12
CA TYR A 186 -12.98 15.14 1.52
C TYR A 186 -12.12 13.97 1.95
N CYS A 187 -11.21 14.22 2.89
CA CYS A 187 -10.41 13.19 3.54
C CYS A 187 -10.00 13.63 4.95
N ASN A 188 -9.55 12.70 5.76
CA ASN A 188 -8.88 13.00 7.02
C ASN A 188 -7.56 13.74 6.76
N LYS A 189 -7.21 14.73 7.61
CA LYS A 189 -5.91 15.40 7.60
C LYS A 189 -4.74 14.41 7.73
N GLN A 190 -4.97 13.24 8.34
CA GLN A 190 -4.00 12.16 8.47
C GLN A 190 -3.99 11.17 7.28
N ALA A 191 -4.80 11.41 6.24
CA ALA A 191 -4.78 10.60 5.03
C ALA A 191 -3.40 10.66 4.35
N HIS A 192 -3.05 9.59 3.65
CA HIS A 192 -1.78 9.52 2.93
C HIS A 192 -1.69 10.60 1.84
N SER A 193 -0.49 11.14 1.58
CA SER A 193 -0.25 12.18 0.57
C SER A 193 -0.71 11.82 -0.86
N SER A 194 -0.92 10.54 -1.14
CA SER A 194 -1.50 10.08 -2.40
C SER A 194 -2.92 10.58 -2.64
N VAL A 195 -3.67 10.87 -1.57
CA VAL A 195 -5.04 11.41 -1.66
C VAL A 195 -4.98 12.84 -2.20
N GLU A 196 -4.12 13.69 -1.63
CA GLU A 196 -3.89 15.04 -2.15
C GLU A 196 -3.41 15.00 -3.60
N ARG A 197 -2.44 14.10 -3.90
CA ARG A 197 -1.94 13.91 -5.26
C ARG A 197 -3.03 13.48 -6.23
N ALA A 198 -3.96 12.61 -5.81
CA ALA A 198 -5.11 12.21 -6.64
C ALA A 198 -6.00 13.42 -6.97
N GLY A 199 -6.23 14.33 -6.02
CA GLY A 199 -6.94 15.58 -6.27
C GLY A 199 -6.23 16.47 -7.29
N LEU A 200 -4.92 16.64 -7.16
CA LEU A 200 -4.11 17.43 -8.11
C LEU A 200 -4.16 16.82 -9.52
N LEU A 201 -3.98 15.51 -9.64
CA LEU A 201 -4.00 14.82 -10.94
C LEU A 201 -5.41 14.76 -11.54
N GLY A 202 -6.45 14.60 -10.72
CA GLY A 202 -7.85 14.60 -11.12
C GLY A 202 -8.41 15.99 -11.45
N GLY A 203 -7.65 17.05 -11.13
CA GLY A 203 -8.06 18.45 -11.36
C GLY A 203 -9.24 18.87 -10.48
N VAL A 204 -9.36 18.31 -9.26
CA VAL A 204 -10.46 18.57 -8.32
C VAL A 204 -9.93 18.97 -6.95
N LYS A 205 -10.74 19.75 -6.22
CA LYS A 205 -10.41 20.18 -4.86
C LYS A 205 -10.70 19.06 -3.87
N LEU A 206 -9.71 18.75 -3.03
CA LEU A 206 -9.89 17.90 -1.86
C LEU A 206 -9.67 18.71 -0.58
N ARG A 207 -10.61 18.60 0.36
CA ARG A 207 -10.54 19.24 1.67
C ARG A 207 -10.05 18.22 2.71
N SER A 208 -8.94 18.55 3.37
CA SER A 208 -8.45 17.82 4.54
C SER A 208 -9.22 18.28 5.77
N LEU A 209 -9.91 17.36 6.44
CA LEU A 209 -10.73 17.62 7.60
C LEU A 209 -9.98 17.26 8.88
N LYS A 210 -10.22 18.03 9.94
CA LYS A 210 -9.60 17.82 11.25
C LYS A 210 -10.16 16.54 11.89
N PRO A 211 -9.31 15.60 12.33
CA PRO A 211 -9.75 14.42 13.05
C PRO A 211 -10.09 14.69 14.51
N ASP A 212 -10.73 13.71 15.16
CA ASP A 212 -10.95 13.70 16.61
C ASP A 212 -9.65 13.46 17.40
N GLU A 213 -9.75 13.37 18.73
CA GLU A 213 -8.60 13.11 19.62
C GLU A 213 -7.92 11.75 19.36
N LYS A 214 -8.66 10.77 18.81
CA LYS A 214 -8.13 9.47 18.38
C LYS A 214 -7.67 9.46 16.91
N ARG A 215 -7.47 10.63 16.33
CA ARG A 215 -7.01 10.82 14.93
C ARG A 215 -7.97 10.29 13.88
N ARG A 216 -9.26 10.14 14.18
CA ARG A 216 -10.28 9.58 13.29
C ARG A 216 -11.11 10.71 12.67
N LEU A 217 -11.37 10.62 11.39
CA LEU A 217 -12.44 11.42 10.77
C LEU A 217 -13.79 10.90 11.26
N ARG A 218 -14.63 11.83 11.77
CA ARG A 218 -15.97 11.54 12.25
C ARG A 218 -17.03 11.95 11.23
N GLY A 219 -18.18 11.26 11.26
CA GLY A 219 -19.32 11.60 10.41
C GLY A 219 -19.83 13.01 10.62
N GLU A 220 -19.89 13.49 11.86
CA GLU A 220 -20.30 14.85 12.20
C GLU A 220 -19.39 15.90 11.54
N THR A 221 -18.07 15.77 11.68
CA THR A 221 -17.09 16.68 11.06
C THR A 221 -17.23 16.69 9.53
N LEU A 222 -17.50 15.53 8.93
CA LEU A 222 -17.73 15.41 7.50
C LEU A 222 -19.02 16.14 7.10
N GLN A 223 -20.12 15.91 7.84
CA GLN A 223 -21.42 16.53 7.56
C GLN A 223 -21.34 18.06 7.64
N GLU A 224 -20.71 18.60 8.67
CA GLU A 224 -20.52 20.05 8.82
C GLU A 224 -19.76 20.66 7.62
N ALA A 225 -18.68 20.00 7.17
CA ALA A 225 -17.91 20.45 6.02
C ALA A 225 -18.71 20.40 4.72
N ILE A 226 -19.52 19.36 4.53
CA ILE A 226 -20.41 19.20 3.39
C ILE A 226 -21.49 20.30 3.40
N ASP A 227 -22.13 20.54 4.53
CA ASP A 227 -23.17 21.58 4.66
C ASP A 227 -22.62 22.98 4.38
N GLU A 228 -21.38 23.24 4.80
CA GLU A 228 -20.68 24.49 4.47
C GLU A 228 -20.46 24.65 2.96
N ASP A 229 -20.01 23.59 2.29
CA ASP A 229 -19.71 23.64 0.86
C ASP A 229 -20.97 23.67 -0.01
N LEU A 230 -22.02 22.96 0.38
CA LEU A 230 -23.35 23.05 -0.28
C LEU A 230 -23.89 24.50 -0.24
N ARG A 231 -23.75 25.19 0.89
CA ARG A 231 -24.14 26.61 1.00
C ARG A 231 -23.34 27.54 0.09
N LYS A 232 -22.14 27.15 -0.29
CA LYS A 232 -21.27 27.85 -1.26
C LYS A 232 -21.57 27.46 -2.72
N GLY A 233 -22.53 26.57 -2.96
CA GLY A 233 -22.85 26.04 -4.28
C GLY A 233 -21.83 25.06 -4.82
N LEU A 234 -21.01 24.45 -3.97
CA LEU A 234 -20.10 23.36 -4.34
C LEU A 234 -20.86 22.02 -4.35
N ILE A 235 -20.27 21.05 -5.03
CA ILE A 235 -20.86 19.73 -5.26
C ILE A 235 -19.96 18.69 -4.58
N PRO A 236 -20.32 18.20 -3.38
CA PRO A 236 -19.66 17.06 -2.75
C PRO A 236 -19.78 15.81 -3.62
N PHE A 237 -18.64 15.15 -3.93
CA PHE A 237 -18.68 14.01 -4.84
C PHE A 237 -17.86 12.79 -4.40
N TYR A 238 -16.88 12.99 -3.51
CA TYR A 238 -15.89 11.97 -3.18
C TYR A 238 -15.39 12.11 -1.74
N VAL A 239 -15.34 11.00 -1.01
CA VAL A 239 -14.77 10.91 0.34
C VAL A 239 -13.78 9.76 0.39
N VAL A 240 -12.61 9.98 0.99
CA VAL A 240 -11.67 8.93 1.34
C VAL A 240 -11.70 8.71 2.84
N ALA A 241 -12.08 7.51 3.26
CA ALA A 241 -11.93 7.04 4.64
C ALA A 241 -10.69 6.16 4.72
N THR A 242 -9.78 6.44 5.66
CA THR A 242 -8.54 5.70 5.83
C THR A 242 -8.65 4.74 7.02
N LEU A 243 -8.39 3.46 6.78
CA LEU A 243 -8.30 2.44 7.82
C LEU A 243 -6.84 2.05 8.01
N GLY A 244 -6.21 2.58 9.07
CA GLY A 244 -4.78 2.45 9.34
C GLY A 244 -3.95 3.54 8.66
N THR A 245 -4.07 4.78 9.17
CA THR A 245 -3.34 5.95 8.65
C THR A 245 -1.82 5.75 8.72
N THR A 246 -1.11 6.39 7.80
CA THR A 246 0.35 6.22 7.68
C THR A 246 1.09 6.67 8.94
N SER A 247 0.70 7.77 9.55
CA SER A 247 1.43 8.35 10.69
C SER A 247 1.23 7.56 11.99
N SER A 248 0.00 7.15 12.30
CA SER A 248 -0.40 6.63 13.62
C SER A 248 -1.16 5.31 13.58
N CYS A 249 -1.48 4.79 12.39
CA CYS A 249 -2.35 3.62 12.22
C CYS A 249 -3.76 3.80 12.83
N SER A 250 -4.29 5.03 12.83
CA SER A 250 -5.67 5.31 13.26
C SER A 250 -6.69 4.87 12.20
N PHE A 251 -7.94 4.70 12.63
CA PHE A 251 -9.03 4.17 11.79
C PHE A 251 -10.18 5.18 11.78
N ASP A 252 -10.51 5.73 10.62
CA ASP A 252 -11.65 6.63 10.47
C ASP A 252 -12.98 5.94 10.87
N ALA A 253 -13.94 6.72 11.34
CA ALA A 253 -15.26 6.23 11.76
C ALA A 253 -16.13 5.86 10.55
N LEU A 254 -15.73 4.76 9.85
CA LEU A 254 -16.26 4.37 8.55
C LEU A 254 -17.79 4.23 8.54
N ASP A 255 -18.39 3.69 9.60
CA ASP A 255 -19.82 3.51 9.73
C ASP A 255 -20.58 4.85 9.68
N GLU A 256 -20.09 5.85 10.44
CA GLU A 256 -20.65 7.21 10.46
C GLU A 256 -20.45 7.93 9.12
N ILE A 257 -19.23 7.86 8.57
CA ILE A 257 -18.90 8.45 7.26
C ILE A 257 -19.77 7.84 6.16
N GLY A 258 -19.98 6.52 6.23
CA GLY A 258 -20.82 5.79 5.29
C GLY A 258 -22.26 6.25 5.29
N ASP A 259 -22.84 6.54 6.48
CA ASP A 259 -24.21 7.06 6.58
C ASP A 259 -24.34 8.42 5.91
N VAL A 260 -23.38 9.33 6.14
CA VAL A 260 -23.36 10.65 5.49
C VAL A 260 -23.23 10.52 3.97
N CYS A 261 -22.29 9.68 3.50
CA CYS A 261 -22.07 9.50 2.07
C CYS A 261 -23.27 8.90 1.35
N ASN A 262 -23.91 7.89 1.94
CA ASN A 262 -25.10 7.25 1.35
C ASN A 262 -26.31 8.17 1.32
N ALA A 263 -26.52 8.96 2.37
CA ALA A 263 -27.64 9.92 2.42
C ALA A 263 -27.54 11.00 1.31
N LEU A 264 -26.34 11.32 0.85
CA LEU A 264 -26.06 12.38 -0.12
C LEU A 264 -25.58 11.86 -1.47
N ASP A 265 -25.60 10.55 -1.68
CA ASP A 265 -25.09 9.87 -2.89
C ASP A 265 -23.65 10.31 -3.27
N ILE A 266 -22.76 10.35 -2.28
CA ILE A 266 -21.34 10.66 -2.43
C ILE A 266 -20.54 9.37 -2.53
N TRP A 267 -19.56 9.29 -3.45
CA TRP A 267 -18.67 8.14 -3.55
C TRP A 267 -17.77 8.03 -2.32
N LEU A 268 -17.87 6.92 -1.60
CA LEU A 268 -16.98 6.60 -0.49
C LEU A 268 -15.93 5.58 -0.92
N HIS A 269 -14.66 5.99 -0.91
CA HIS A 269 -13.51 5.12 -1.11
C HIS A 269 -12.84 4.80 0.22
N VAL A 270 -12.59 3.52 0.47
CA VAL A 270 -11.86 3.05 1.65
C VAL A 270 -10.42 2.75 1.28
N ASP A 271 -9.48 3.53 1.84
CA ASP A 271 -8.05 3.26 1.78
C ASP A 271 -7.61 2.49 3.03
N ALA A 272 -7.45 1.19 2.88
CA ALA A 272 -6.92 0.28 3.90
C ALA A 272 -5.54 -0.27 3.48
N ALA A 273 -4.72 0.52 2.80
CA ALA A 273 -3.49 0.09 2.13
C ALA A 273 -2.58 -0.78 3.00
N TYR A 274 -2.42 -0.45 4.28
CA TYR A 274 -1.64 -1.24 5.23
C TYR A 274 -2.51 -2.19 6.06
N ALA A 275 -3.45 -1.63 6.82
CA ALA A 275 -4.20 -2.38 7.82
C ALA A 275 -5.21 -3.37 7.21
N GLY A 276 -5.59 -3.20 5.95
CA GLY A 276 -6.47 -4.12 5.24
C GLY A 276 -6.00 -5.57 5.27
N SER A 277 -4.69 -5.81 5.29
CA SER A 277 -4.15 -7.17 5.45
C SER A 277 -4.57 -7.86 6.76
N ALA A 278 -4.80 -7.09 7.83
CA ALA A 278 -5.20 -7.64 9.12
C ALA A 278 -6.65 -8.16 9.14
N PHE A 279 -7.50 -7.72 8.21
CA PHE A 279 -8.90 -8.16 8.16
C PHE A 279 -9.10 -9.61 7.70
N ILE A 280 -8.03 -10.28 7.23
CA ILE A 280 -8.04 -11.75 7.09
C ILE A 280 -8.22 -12.44 8.44
N CYS A 281 -7.88 -11.77 9.55
CA CYS A 281 -8.10 -12.21 10.92
C CYS A 281 -9.46 -11.70 11.39
N PRO A 282 -10.45 -12.57 11.66
CA PRO A 282 -11.83 -12.16 12.00
C PRO A 282 -11.93 -11.19 13.17
N GLU A 283 -11.03 -11.31 14.15
CA GLU A 283 -11.00 -10.49 15.35
C GLU A 283 -10.71 -8.99 15.09
N TYR A 284 -10.16 -8.64 13.91
CA TYR A 284 -9.88 -7.24 13.55
C TYR A 284 -10.93 -6.63 12.60
N ARG A 285 -11.92 -7.41 12.13
CA ARG A 285 -12.94 -6.92 11.18
C ARG A 285 -13.85 -5.84 11.75
N TYR A 286 -13.95 -5.73 13.07
CA TYR A 286 -14.71 -4.64 13.69
C TYR A 286 -14.19 -3.24 13.30
N LEU A 287 -12.91 -3.15 12.91
CA LEU A 287 -12.28 -1.89 12.47
C LEU A 287 -12.76 -1.43 11.08
N MET A 288 -13.36 -2.32 10.30
CA MET A 288 -13.97 -1.97 9.00
C MET A 288 -15.51 -1.96 9.05
N LYS A 289 -16.11 -1.86 10.25
CA LYS A 289 -17.57 -1.73 10.37
C LYS A 289 -18.06 -0.57 9.51
N GLY A 290 -19.09 -0.78 8.70
CA GLY A 290 -19.60 0.18 7.73
C GLY A 290 -19.02 0.03 6.32
N VAL A 291 -18.16 -0.97 6.08
CA VAL A 291 -17.56 -1.20 4.74
C VAL A 291 -18.62 -1.50 3.67
N GLU A 292 -19.76 -2.07 4.06
CA GLU A 292 -20.92 -2.30 3.18
C GLU A 292 -21.52 -1.02 2.62
N LYS A 293 -21.21 0.15 3.20
CA LYS A 293 -21.64 1.48 2.75
C LYS A 293 -20.70 2.10 1.72
N ALA A 294 -19.48 1.58 1.60
CA ALA A 294 -18.47 2.11 0.68
C ALA A 294 -18.78 1.77 -0.79
N SER A 295 -18.36 2.63 -1.72
CA SER A 295 -18.44 2.42 -3.17
C SER A 295 -17.25 1.64 -3.70
N SER A 296 -16.07 1.80 -3.07
CA SER A 296 -14.83 1.11 -3.41
C SER A 296 -13.96 0.87 -2.17
N PHE A 297 -13.18 -0.19 -2.21
CA PHE A 297 -12.26 -0.60 -1.14
C PHE A 297 -10.91 -0.98 -1.73
N ASN A 298 -9.82 -0.57 -1.08
CA ASN A 298 -8.47 -0.92 -1.51
C ASN A 298 -7.60 -1.33 -0.33
N PHE A 299 -6.75 -2.36 -0.53
CA PHE A 299 -5.60 -2.62 0.34
C PHE A 299 -4.41 -3.18 -0.47
N ASN A 300 -3.22 -3.18 0.12
CA ASN A 300 -1.99 -3.62 -0.54
C ASN A 300 -1.50 -4.96 0.01
N PRO A 301 -1.79 -6.11 -0.66
CA PRO A 301 -1.14 -7.38 -0.35
C PRO A 301 0.38 -7.28 -0.31
N HIS A 302 0.97 -6.39 -1.14
CA HIS A 302 2.40 -6.17 -1.19
C HIS A 302 3.00 -5.44 0.03
N LYS A 303 2.17 -4.92 0.96
CA LYS A 303 2.69 -4.35 2.22
C LYS A 303 2.84 -5.40 3.31
N TRP A 304 1.79 -6.13 3.62
CA TRP A 304 1.78 -6.96 4.82
C TRP A 304 1.26 -8.41 4.61
N LEU A 305 0.98 -8.80 3.36
CA LEU A 305 0.43 -10.13 3.06
C LEU A 305 1.40 -11.03 2.26
N LEU A 306 2.72 -10.88 2.45
CA LEU A 306 3.77 -11.73 1.87
C LEU A 306 3.81 -11.79 0.33
N VAL A 307 3.16 -10.84 -0.33
CA VAL A 307 3.21 -10.63 -1.78
C VAL A 307 4.21 -9.52 -2.07
N ASN A 308 5.15 -9.75 -2.98
CA ASN A 308 6.13 -8.72 -3.35
C ASN A 308 5.49 -7.59 -4.18
N PHE A 309 6.08 -6.42 -4.12
CA PHE A 309 5.70 -5.27 -4.93
C PHE A 309 5.75 -5.63 -6.43
N ASP A 310 4.74 -5.30 -7.28
CA ASP A 310 3.59 -4.47 -6.99
C ASP A 310 2.28 -5.29 -7.01
N CYS A 311 1.41 -5.07 -6.04
CA CYS A 311 0.09 -5.70 -5.95
C CYS A 311 -0.79 -4.90 -4.97
N SER A 312 -1.73 -4.13 -5.50
CA SER A 312 -2.72 -3.35 -4.75
C SER A 312 -4.11 -3.81 -5.17
N ALA A 313 -4.81 -4.50 -4.29
CA ALA A 313 -6.13 -5.05 -4.58
C ALA A 313 -7.22 -4.01 -4.34
N MET A 314 -8.05 -3.76 -5.33
CA MET A 314 -9.13 -2.79 -5.31
C MET A 314 -10.45 -3.44 -5.72
N TRP A 315 -11.52 -3.18 -5.00
CA TRP A 315 -12.88 -3.63 -5.33
C TRP A 315 -13.80 -2.45 -5.53
N LEU A 316 -14.79 -2.65 -6.41
CA LEU A 316 -15.77 -1.68 -6.83
C LEU A 316 -17.16 -2.34 -6.84
N LYS A 317 -18.15 -1.65 -6.29
CA LYS A 317 -19.54 -2.08 -6.42
C LYS A 317 -20.11 -1.86 -7.81
N GLU A 318 -19.76 -0.71 -8.41
CA GLU A 318 -20.24 -0.28 -9.72
C GLU A 318 -19.04 0.10 -10.62
N PRO A 319 -18.32 -0.88 -11.18
CA PRO A 319 -17.13 -0.62 -12.02
C PRO A 319 -17.46 0.13 -13.33
N ARG A 320 -18.72 0.15 -13.79
CA ARG A 320 -19.15 0.89 -14.97
C ARG A 320 -18.67 2.35 -14.97
N TRP A 321 -18.68 3.00 -13.80
CA TRP A 321 -18.28 4.41 -13.69
C TRP A 321 -16.78 4.64 -13.95
N ILE A 322 -15.96 3.63 -13.68
CA ILE A 322 -14.54 3.64 -14.04
C ILE A 322 -14.39 3.32 -15.52
N VAL A 323 -15.11 2.32 -16.03
CA VAL A 323 -15.12 1.98 -17.46
C VAL A 323 -15.50 3.22 -18.28
N ASP A 324 -16.55 3.93 -17.91
CA ASP A 324 -17.00 5.16 -18.61
C ASP A 324 -15.94 6.27 -18.56
N ALA A 325 -15.19 6.36 -17.44
CA ALA A 325 -14.13 7.36 -17.29
C ALA A 325 -12.89 7.08 -18.17
N PHE A 326 -12.60 5.80 -18.47
CA PHE A 326 -11.39 5.36 -19.17
C PHE A 326 -11.64 4.75 -20.55
N ASN A 327 -12.90 4.63 -20.98
CA ASN A 327 -13.24 3.91 -22.21
C ASN A 327 -12.67 4.61 -23.46
N VAL A 328 -11.68 3.95 -24.06
CA VAL A 328 -11.21 4.20 -25.40
C VAL A 328 -11.20 2.86 -26.13
N ASP A 329 -12.07 2.71 -27.13
CA ASP A 329 -12.33 1.41 -27.77
C ASP A 329 -11.89 1.41 -29.25
N PRO A 330 -10.58 1.44 -29.56
CA PRO A 330 -10.07 1.38 -30.92
C PRO A 330 -10.25 -0.03 -31.50
N LEU A 331 -10.41 -0.11 -32.83
CA LEU A 331 -10.74 -1.36 -33.54
C LEU A 331 -9.79 -2.52 -33.22
N TYR A 332 -8.49 -2.27 -33.06
CA TYR A 332 -7.49 -3.32 -32.82
C TYR A 332 -7.59 -3.97 -31.43
N LEU A 333 -8.39 -3.41 -30.52
CA LEU A 333 -8.63 -3.96 -29.18
C LEU A 333 -9.99 -4.71 -29.08
N LYS A 334 -10.80 -4.71 -30.14
CA LYS A 334 -12.09 -5.41 -30.16
C LYS A 334 -11.91 -6.92 -30.34
N HIS A 335 -12.73 -7.69 -29.64
CA HIS A 335 -12.76 -9.15 -29.73
C HIS A 335 -14.17 -9.71 -29.45
N ASP A 336 -14.45 -10.92 -29.89
CA ASP A 336 -15.79 -11.52 -29.84
C ASP A 336 -16.28 -11.82 -28.40
N GLN A 337 -15.38 -11.82 -27.40
CA GLN A 337 -15.70 -12.03 -25.98
C GLN A 337 -15.84 -10.73 -25.20
N GLN A 338 -15.87 -9.58 -25.87
CA GLN A 338 -16.07 -8.27 -25.24
C GLN A 338 -17.42 -8.24 -24.51
N GLY A 339 -17.40 -7.87 -23.22
CA GLY A 339 -18.60 -7.87 -22.37
C GLY A 339 -18.90 -9.20 -21.66
N SER A 340 -18.22 -10.32 -22.03
CA SER A 340 -18.36 -11.61 -21.33
C SER A 340 -17.39 -11.76 -20.15
N ALA A 341 -16.33 -10.97 -20.11
CA ALA A 341 -15.33 -10.90 -19.05
C ALA A 341 -14.89 -9.44 -18.85
N PRO A 342 -14.32 -9.09 -17.70
CA PRO A 342 -13.80 -7.73 -17.47
C PRO A 342 -12.70 -7.38 -18.47
N ASP A 343 -12.80 -6.21 -19.08
CA ASP A 343 -11.72 -5.62 -19.86
C ASP A 343 -10.91 -4.69 -18.94
N TYR A 344 -9.92 -5.26 -18.26
CA TYR A 344 -9.18 -4.56 -17.20
C TYR A 344 -8.41 -3.34 -17.65
N ARG A 345 -8.17 -3.15 -18.98
CA ARG A 345 -7.63 -1.89 -19.52
C ARG A 345 -8.47 -0.66 -19.17
N HIS A 346 -9.77 -0.86 -18.95
CA HIS A 346 -10.72 0.19 -18.54
C HIS A 346 -10.86 0.34 -17.02
N TRP A 347 -10.15 -0.48 -16.22
CA TRP A 347 -10.20 -0.44 -14.76
C TRP A 347 -8.93 0.13 -14.14
N GLN A 348 -8.04 0.67 -14.95
CA GLN A 348 -6.73 1.19 -14.56
C GLN A 348 -6.29 2.31 -15.51
N ILE A 349 -5.24 3.05 -15.12
CA ILE A 349 -4.69 4.14 -15.93
C ILE A 349 -3.87 3.62 -17.12
N PRO A 350 -2.88 2.70 -16.94
CA PRO A 350 -2.09 2.20 -18.06
C PRO A 350 -2.86 1.16 -18.88
N LEU A 351 -2.56 1.08 -20.19
CA LEU A 351 -3.09 0.01 -21.04
C LEU A 351 -2.49 -1.35 -20.66
N GLY A 352 -1.17 -1.46 -20.62
CA GLY A 352 -0.46 -2.71 -20.34
C GLY A 352 -0.59 -3.14 -18.88
N ARG A 353 -0.65 -4.47 -18.66
CA ARG A 353 -0.79 -5.08 -17.33
C ARG A 353 0.14 -6.27 -17.19
N ARG A 354 0.80 -6.38 -16.03
CA ARG A 354 1.54 -7.58 -15.62
C ARG A 354 0.58 -8.66 -15.13
N PHE A 355 1.02 -9.91 -15.15
CA PHE A 355 0.29 -11.04 -14.61
C PHE A 355 0.38 -11.09 -13.07
N ARG A 356 -0.10 -10.03 -12.37
CA ARG A 356 0.05 -9.87 -10.91
C ARG A 356 -0.74 -10.90 -10.11
N ALA A 357 -1.85 -11.41 -10.65
CA ALA A 357 -2.66 -12.43 -9.98
C ALA A 357 -1.87 -13.74 -9.75
N LEU A 358 -0.85 -14.03 -10.55
CA LEU A 358 -0.06 -15.24 -10.43
C LEU A 358 0.67 -15.33 -9.07
N LYS A 359 1.30 -14.26 -8.62
CA LYS A 359 1.99 -14.25 -7.32
C LYS A 359 1.01 -14.31 -6.15
N LEU A 360 -0.16 -13.73 -6.29
CA LEU A 360 -1.23 -13.86 -5.31
C LEU A 360 -1.68 -15.33 -5.19
N TRP A 361 -1.89 -16.01 -6.30
CA TRP A 361 -2.24 -17.43 -6.33
C TRP A 361 -1.18 -18.32 -5.68
N PHE A 362 0.11 -18.10 -5.96
CA PHE A 362 1.21 -18.84 -5.34
C PHE A 362 1.24 -18.62 -3.82
N VAL A 363 1.13 -17.38 -3.37
CA VAL A 363 1.15 -17.06 -1.94
C VAL A 363 -0.05 -17.68 -1.22
N LEU A 364 -1.27 -17.49 -1.73
CA LEU A 364 -2.47 -18.03 -1.11
C LEU A 364 -2.47 -19.56 -1.07
N ARG A 365 -1.96 -20.23 -2.14
CA ARG A 365 -1.88 -21.70 -2.21
C ARG A 365 -0.82 -22.28 -1.30
N LEU A 366 0.33 -21.64 -1.15
CA LEU A 366 1.48 -22.19 -0.45
C LEU A 366 1.52 -21.82 1.03
N TYR A 367 0.96 -20.68 1.43
CA TYR A 367 0.82 -20.33 2.85
C TYR A 367 -0.54 -20.77 3.41
N GLY A 368 -1.61 -20.65 2.64
CA GLY A 368 -2.98 -20.81 3.13
C GLY A 368 -3.41 -19.68 4.07
N VAL A 369 -4.70 -19.57 4.32
CA VAL A 369 -5.28 -18.52 5.18
C VAL A 369 -4.72 -18.57 6.61
N GLU A 370 -4.62 -19.75 7.18
CA GLU A 370 -4.19 -19.95 8.57
C GLU A 370 -2.77 -19.41 8.82
N ASN A 371 -1.80 -19.70 7.94
CA ASN A 371 -0.43 -19.23 8.13
C ASN A 371 -0.29 -17.73 7.85
N LEU A 372 -1.08 -17.17 6.92
CA LEU A 372 -1.15 -15.72 6.72
C LEU A 372 -1.74 -15.03 7.96
N GLN A 373 -2.76 -15.58 8.59
CA GLN A 373 -3.30 -15.07 9.86
C GLN A 373 -2.27 -15.17 11.00
N LYS A 374 -1.54 -16.29 11.10
CA LYS A 374 -0.45 -16.44 12.08
C LYS A 374 0.63 -15.37 11.89
N HIS A 375 1.00 -15.09 10.65
CA HIS A 375 1.95 -14.04 10.31
C HIS A 375 1.49 -12.65 10.80
N ILE A 376 0.24 -12.26 10.52
CA ILE A 376 -0.33 -10.98 10.99
C ILE A 376 -0.34 -10.92 12.53
N ARG A 377 -0.87 -11.96 13.20
CA ARG A 377 -0.94 -12.02 14.68
C ARG A 377 0.43 -11.96 15.32
N LYS A 378 1.43 -12.63 14.73
CA LYS A 378 2.83 -12.57 15.19
C LYS A 378 3.36 -11.13 15.17
N HIS A 379 3.17 -10.40 14.08
CA HIS A 379 3.66 -9.03 13.97
C HIS A 379 2.96 -8.07 14.94
N ILE A 380 1.67 -8.23 15.18
CA ILE A 380 0.94 -7.46 16.19
C ILE A 380 1.47 -7.80 17.59
N GLY A 381 1.70 -9.07 17.90
CA GLY A 381 2.33 -9.51 19.15
C GLY A 381 3.71 -8.91 19.37
N LEU A 382 4.53 -8.84 18.32
CA LEU A 382 5.85 -8.21 18.35
C LEU A 382 5.78 -6.69 18.57
N ALA A 383 4.77 -6.01 18.00
CA ALA A 383 4.53 -4.60 18.27
C ALA A 383 4.17 -4.37 19.74
N HIS A 384 3.30 -5.18 20.32
CA HIS A 384 3.01 -5.13 21.75
C HIS A 384 4.20 -5.51 22.65
N LEU A 385 5.13 -6.36 22.18
CA LEU A 385 6.39 -6.58 22.90
C LEU A 385 7.21 -5.29 22.96
N PHE A 386 7.39 -4.61 21.83
CA PHE A 386 8.13 -3.32 21.82
C PHE A 386 7.42 -2.26 22.67
N GLU A 387 6.09 -2.17 22.61
CA GLU A 387 5.28 -1.28 23.45
C GLU A 387 5.56 -1.51 24.94
N ARG A 388 5.56 -2.78 25.40
CA ARG A 388 5.86 -3.12 26.82
C ARG A 388 7.29 -2.73 27.21
N LEU A 389 8.28 -2.98 26.34
CA LEU A 389 9.67 -2.61 26.58
C LEU A 389 9.85 -1.10 26.69
N CYS A 390 9.20 -0.35 25.79
CA CYS A 390 9.24 1.11 25.76
C CYS A 390 8.53 1.69 27.00
N SER A 391 7.36 1.19 27.36
CA SER A 391 6.57 1.67 28.51
C SER A 391 7.19 1.35 29.86
N ALA A 392 8.09 0.36 29.93
CA ALA A 392 8.85 0.03 31.13
C ALA A 392 10.00 1.00 31.42
N ASP A 393 10.40 1.85 30.47
CA ASP A 393 11.43 2.86 30.63
C ASP A 393 10.79 4.24 30.80
N GLU A 394 10.92 4.82 32.00
CA GLU A 394 10.28 6.09 32.36
C GLU A 394 10.67 7.28 31.48
N ARG A 395 11.75 7.19 30.71
CA ARG A 395 12.22 8.24 29.80
C ARG A 395 11.36 8.36 28.56
N PHE A 396 10.62 7.30 28.20
CA PHE A 396 9.84 7.23 26.97
C PHE A 396 8.34 7.31 27.24
N GLU A 397 7.61 7.57 26.19
CA GLU A 397 6.15 7.48 26.15
C GLU A 397 5.70 6.87 24.82
N ILE A 398 4.62 6.10 24.87
CA ILE A 398 3.87 5.66 23.69
C ILE A 398 2.98 6.82 23.27
N PHE A 399 3.09 7.24 22.01
CA PHE A 399 2.42 8.44 21.52
C PHE A 399 0.98 8.17 21.06
N GLU A 400 0.74 7.00 20.46
CA GLU A 400 -0.58 6.58 19.99
C GLU A 400 -0.84 5.11 20.37
N GLU A 401 -2.10 4.72 20.48
CA GLU A 401 -2.51 3.35 20.79
C GLU A 401 -1.95 2.34 19.78
N VAL A 402 -1.37 1.25 20.27
CA VAL A 402 -0.83 0.17 19.42
C VAL A 402 -1.95 -0.80 19.06
N ILE A 403 -2.47 -0.71 17.83
CA ILE A 403 -3.58 -1.55 17.34
C ILE A 403 -3.06 -2.65 16.40
N MET A 404 -2.07 -2.33 15.56
CA MET A 404 -1.48 -3.20 14.54
C MET A 404 0.03 -3.35 14.73
N GLY A 405 0.77 -3.61 13.66
CA GLY A 405 2.22 -3.79 13.68
C GLY A 405 3.02 -2.48 13.72
N LEU A 406 2.43 -1.36 14.12
CA LEU A 406 3.09 -0.06 14.24
C LEU A 406 3.11 0.41 15.69
N VAL A 407 4.29 0.83 16.17
CA VAL A 407 4.44 1.51 17.46
C VAL A 407 4.94 2.94 17.22
N CYS A 408 4.17 3.92 17.72
CA CYS A 408 4.53 5.33 17.72
C CYS A 408 5.03 5.69 19.13
N PHE A 409 6.27 6.15 19.25
CA PHE A 409 6.90 6.41 20.55
C PHE A 409 7.84 7.61 20.48
N ARG A 410 8.19 8.16 21.64
CA ARG A 410 9.14 9.27 21.75
C ARG A 410 9.79 9.34 23.14
N LEU A 411 10.92 10.04 23.24
CA LEU A 411 11.43 10.50 24.53
C LEU A 411 10.47 11.57 25.09
N LYS A 412 10.26 11.53 26.40
CA LYS A 412 9.60 12.62 27.13
C LYS A 412 10.52 13.86 27.11
N GLY A 413 10.15 14.85 26.31
CA GLY A 413 10.96 16.04 26.07
C GLY A 413 10.57 16.79 24.80
N GLY A 414 11.41 17.67 24.33
CA GLY A 414 11.16 18.47 23.14
C GLY A 414 11.32 17.73 21.83
N ASN A 415 10.86 18.34 20.75
CA ASN A 415 11.02 17.77 19.39
C ASN A 415 12.48 17.63 19.00
N GLU A 416 13.33 18.62 19.30
CA GLU A 416 14.77 18.60 18.99
C GLU A 416 15.48 17.36 19.58
N GLN A 417 15.13 16.95 20.81
CA GLN A 417 15.68 15.74 21.41
C GLN A 417 15.26 14.47 20.65
N ASN A 418 14.04 14.43 20.16
CA ASN A 418 13.52 13.30 19.41
C ASN A 418 14.07 13.26 17.98
N GLU A 419 14.33 14.40 17.35
CA GLU A 419 15.04 14.49 16.07
C GLU A 419 16.47 13.97 16.22
N GLU A 420 17.18 14.39 17.27
CA GLU A 420 18.54 13.91 17.57
C GLU A 420 18.53 12.41 17.91
N LEU A 421 17.54 11.92 18.65
CA LEU A 421 17.38 10.49 18.92
C LEU A 421 17.30 9.70 17.61
N LEU A 422 16.41 10.11 16.70
CA LEU A 422 16.26 9.44 15.40
C LEU A 422 17.54 9.48 14.58
N ARG A 423 18.22 10.64 14.55
CA ARG A 423 19.47 10.81 13.83
C ARG A 423 20.55 9.84 14.34
N ARG A 424 20.64 9.66 15.66
CA ARG A 424 21.60 8.73 16.27
C ARG A 424 21.25 7.27 16.02
N ILE A 425 19.97 6.90 16.16
CA ILE A 425 19.50 5.55 15.87
C ILE A 425 19.89 5.17 14.43
N ASN A 426 19.50 5.98 13.46
CA ASN A 426 19.77 5.72 12.04
C ASN A 426 21.26 5.79 11.71
N GLY A 427 22.01 6.70 12.35
CA GLY A 427 23.45 6.84 12.18
C GLY A 427 24.26 5.62 12.63
N ARG A 428 23.73 4.80 13.55
CA ARG A 428 24.37 3.54 13.98
C ARG A 428 24.20 2.43 12.93
N GLY A 429 23.24 2.56 12.00
CA GLY A 429 23.04 1.65 10.86
C GLY A 429 22.51 0.25 11.20
N LYS A 430 22.25 -0.07 12.48
CA LYS A 430 21.77 -1.38 12.91
C LYS A 430 20.26 -1.55 12.76
N ILE A 431 19.51 -0.46 12.96
CA ILE A 431 18.08 -0.38 12.71
C ILE A 431 17.78 0.88 11.92
N HIS A 432 16.62 0.92 11.28
CA HIS A 432 16.19 2.10 10.53
C HIS A 432 14.75 2.46 10.85
N LEU A 433 14.53 3.70 11.30
CA LEU A 433 13.24 4.28 11.65
C LEU A 433 12.96 5.52 10.81
N VAL A 434 11.70 5.93 10.74
CA VAL A 434 11.27 7.23 10.20
C VAL A 434 10.41 7.97 11.22
N PRO A 435 10.41 9.31 11.19
CA PRO A 435 9.56 10.11 12.07
C PRO A 435 8.16 10.31 11.51
N SER A 436 7.33 10.90 12.36
CA SER A 436 6.14 11.63 11.95
C SER A 436 5.89 12.82 12.88
N ILE A 437 4.99 13.71 12.46
CA ILE A 437 4.56 14.87 13.25
C ILE A 437 3.03 14.91 13.22
N ILE A 438 2.43 15.01 14.40
CA ILE A 438 0.98 15.24 14.56
C ILE A 438 0.80 16.35 15.61
N ASP A 439 0.03 17.38 15.26
CA ASP A 439 -0.24 18.54 16.13
C ASP A 439 1.06 19.10 16.75
N ASP A 440 2.04 19.37 15.91
CA ASP A 440 3.39 19.89 16.24
C ASP A 440 4.23 18.98 17.17
N THR A 441 3.80 17.75 17.43
CA THR A 441 4.56 16.79 18.21
C THR A 441 5.29 15.81 17.31
N TYR A 442 6.62 15.80 17.40
CA TYR A 442 7.50 14.88 16.69
C TYR A 442 7.62 13.55 17.45
N PHE A 443 7.52 12.44 16.74
CA PHE A 443 7.66 11.10 17.29
C PHE A 443 8.28 10.14 16.29
N LEU A 444 8.78 9.02 16.79
CA LEU A 444 9.39 7.95 16.01
C LEU A 444 8.37 6.86 15.74
N ARG A 445 8.50 6.23 14.57
CA ARG A 445 7.63 5.15 14.13
C ARG A 445 8.44 3.87 13.94
N LEU A 446 8.00 2.79 14.59
CA LEU A 446 8.56 1.45 14.45
C LEU A 446 7.50 0.54 13.85
N ALA A 447 7.64 0.19 12.57
CA ALA A 447 6.75 -0.72 11.85
C ALA A 447 7.38 -2.13 11.76
N ILE A 448 6.58 -3.16 12.02
CA ILE A 448 7.00 -4.56 11.95
C ILE A 448 6.32 -5.21 10.76
N CYS A 449 7.08 -5.51 9.71
CA CYS A 449 6.54 -6.05 8.45
C CYS A 449 7.41 -7.16 7.83
N SER A 450 8.67 -7.36 8.27
CA SER A 450 9.51 -8.41 7.72
C SER A 450 9.03 -9.79 8.16
N ARG A 451 8.88 -10.72 7.23
CA ARG A 451 8.53 -12.12 7.55
C ARG A 451 9.53 -12.83 8.46
N PHE A 452 10.73 -12.29 8.56
CA PHE A 452 11.80 -12.81 9.40
C PHE A 452 11.81 -12.24 10.83
N SER A 453 10.95 -11.26 11.13
CA SER A 453 10.92 -10.64 12.47
C SER A 453 10.62 -11.64 13.56
N GLU A 454 11.47 -11.66 14.58
CA GLU A 454 11.38 -12.48 15.78
C GLU A 454 11.50 -11.60 17.04
N GLU A 455 11.17 -12.15 18.21
CA GLU A 455 11.29 -11.43 19.50
C GLU A 455 12.72 -10.92 19.75
N SER A 456 13.74 -11.68 19.35
CA SER A 456 15.15 -11.28 19.47
C SER A 456 15.45 -10.01 18.66
N ASP A 457 14.83 -9.82 17.48
CA ASP A 457 15.02 -8.61 16.68
C ASP A 457 14.40 -7.39 17.36
N ILE A 458 13.27 -7.57 18.06
CA ILE A 458 12.62 -6.51 18.83
C ILE A 458 13.47 -6.10 20.03
N HIS A 459 14.05 -7.06 20.72
CA HIS A 459 15.00 -6.75 21.81
C HIS A 459 16.24 -6.01 21.31
N VAL A 460 16.83 -6.43 20.19
CA VAL A 460 17.95 -5.71 19.56
C VAL A 460 17.55 -4.28 19.19
N SER A 461 16.37 -4.11 18.60
CA SER A 461 15.86 -2.78 18.21
C SER A 461 15.65 -1.89 19.43
N TRP A 462 15.13 -2.44 20.53
CA TRP A 462 14.95 -1.70 21.77
C TRP A 462 16.30 -1.30 22.41
N GLU A 463 17.29 -2.19 22.43
CA GLU A 463 18.63 -1.88 22.95
C GLU A 463 19.31 -0.75 22.16
N GLU A 464 19.16 -0.70 20.81
CA GLU A 464 19.69 0.38 20.00
C GLU A 464 18.99 1.72 20.29
N VAL A 465 17.67 1.70 20.51
CA VAL A 465 16.90 2.90 20.90
C VAL A 465 17.37 3.40 22.27
N LYS A 466 17.51 2.52 23.27
CA LYS A 466 18.01 2.92 24.61
C LYS A 466 19.42 3.51 24.55
N ALA A 467 20.32 2.84 23.85
CA ALA A 467 21.70 3.31 23.72
C ALA A 467 21.79 4.69 23.04
N ALA A 468 20.97 4.93 22.01
CA ALA A 468 20.88 6.24 21.39
C ALA A 468 20.30 7.30 22.35
N ALA A 469 19.27 6.95 23.12
CA ALA A 469 18.69 7.83 24.13
C ALA A 469 19.70 8.20 25.25
N ASP A 470 20.50 7.23 25.70
CA ASP A 470 21.57 7.50 26.66
C ASP A 470 22.57 8.54 26.16
N ASP A 471 22.93 8.47 24.86
CA ASP A 471 23.85 9.43 24.25
C ASP A 471 23.21 10.82 24.11
N VAL A 472 21.92 10.90 23.75
CA VAL A 472 21.18 12.16 23.67
C VAL A 472 21.09 12.85 25.04
N LEU A 473 20.71 12.10 26.07
CA LEU A 473 20.50 12.66 27.41
C LEU A 473 21.79 13.00 28.13
N LYS A 474 22.93 12.38 27.79
CA LYS A 474 24.25 12.70 28.32
C LYS A 474 24.94 13.85 27.56
N GLY A 475 24.32 14.37 26.51
CA GLY A 475 24.88 15.46 25.68
C GLY A 475 26.15 15.05 24.92
N ARG A 476 26.31 13.76 24.60
CA ARG A 476 27.50 13.21 23.92
C ARG A 476 27.30 13.07 22.42
#